data_7b3dc162ddeb8b4d329e159dae435610
#
_entry.id   7b3dc162ddeb8b4d329e159dae435610
#
_cell.length_a   1.000
_cell.length_b   1.000
_cell.length_c   1.000
_cell.angle_alpha   90.00
_cell.angle_beta   90.00
_cell.angle_gamma   90.00
#
_symmetry.space_group_name_H-M   'P 1'
#
loop_
_entity.id
_entity.type
_entity.pdbx_description
1 polymer ?
#
loop_
_entity_poly.entity_id
_entity_poly.type
_entity_poly.pdbx_seq_one_letter_code
_entity_poly.pdbx_strand_id
1 'polypeptide(L)'
;MVDARLPDGSRVNAIVPPLAIHGSVLTIRKFARDPYTMDDLVGFGTVTPKAGQFLAACVRGKLNVLISGGTGTGKTTNLNVLSSFIPDGERIITIEDAAELQLQQPHVINLEARPPNAEGAGEVRIRDLVRNSLRMRPDRIIVGEVRGAEALDMLQAMNTGHEGSMTTVHANSPRDALSRLETMVLMSGYDLPVRAIREQITSALNLIMHLDRMPDGRRVVTALTELQGMEGDTILLQDIFKYRTMPGDGRLDGELVATGLRPKFLDRLAEVGVEIPAKAFRPPAPTNGAATPARLRTAKVPKMSTLARPERAR
;
A
#
# COMPACT_ATOMS: atom_id res chain seq x y z
N MET A 1 -19.25 11.99 20.69
CA MET A 1 -18.15 12.00 19.73
C MET A 1 -18.69 12.49 18.40
N VAL A 2 -17.85 13.16 17.60
CA VAL A 2 -18.22 13.69 16.30
C VAL A 2 -17.01 13.65 15.37
N ASP A 3 -17.26 13.32 14.12
CA ASP A 3 -16.33 13.49 13.01
C ASP A 3 -16.79 14.68 12.17
N ALA A 4 -15.84 15.54 11.81
CA ALA A 4 -16.08 16.73 11.02
C ALA A 4 -14.93 16.99 10.03
N ARG A 5 -15.13 17.94 9.13
CA ARG A 5 -14.11 18.39 8.19
C ARG A 5 -13.99 19.91 8.24
N LEU A 6 -12.77 20.40 8.24
CA LEU A 6 -12.48 21.82 8.09
C LEU A 6 -12.57 22.26 6.61
N PRO A 7 -12.71 23.57 6.34
CA PRO A 7 -12.77 24.08 4.96
C PRO A 7 -11.54 23.75 4.09
N ASP A 8 -10.38 23.50 4.72
CA ASP A 8 -9.14 23.09 4.05
C ASP A 8 -9.07 21.58 3.75
N GLY A 9 -10.13 20.81 4.06
CA GLY A 9 -10.19 19.37 3.90
C GLY A 9 -9.66 18.56 5.10
N SER A 10 -9.07 19.21 6.11
CA SER A 10 -8.55 18.52 7.31
C SER A 10 -9.68 17.84 8.07
N ARG A 11 -9.42 16.59 8.50
CA ARG A 11 -10.38 15.80 9.28
C ARG A 11 -10.26 16.10 10.76
N VAL A 12 -11.38 16.25 11.42
CA VAL A 12 -11.47 16.52 12.86
C VAL A 12 -12.29 15.41 13.51
N ASN A 13 -11.71 14.80 14.56
CA ASN A 13 -12.46 13.93 15.45
C ASN A 13 -12.46 14.56 16.85
N ALA A 14 -13.64 14.70 17.44
CA ALA A 14 -13.80 15.17 18.81
C ALA A 14 -14.55 14.14 19.66
N ILE A 15 -14.04 13.89 20.85
CA ILE A 15 -14.65 13.03 21.85
C ILE A 15 -14.69 13.75 23.19
N VAL A 16 -15.85 13.68 23.86
CA VAL A 16 -16.09 14.38 25.11
C VAL A 16 -16.53 13.41 26.22
N PRO A 17 -16.48 13.81 27.50
CA PRO A 17 -17.03 13.02 28.58
C PRO A 17 -18.51 12.64 28.34
N PRO A 18 -18.99 11.49 28.83
CA PRO A 18 -18.30 10.53 29.71
C PRO A 18 -17.37 9.54 28.95
N LEU A 19 -17.34 9.56 27.61
CA LEU A 19 -16.53 8.65 26.82
C LEU A 19 -15.03 8.96 26.94
N ALA A 20 -14.66 10.24 26.97
CA ALA A 20 -13.29 10.68 27.25
C ALA A 20 -13.15 10.94 28.75
N ILE A 21 -12.59 9.97 29.50
CA ILE A 21 -12.57 9.94 30.97
C ILE A 21 -11.77 11.12 31.57
N HIS A 22 -10.70 11.55 30.92
CA HIS A 22 -9.79 12.59 31.43
C HIS A 22 -10.02 13.99 30.81
N GLY A 23 -11.19 14.20 30.18
CA GLY A 23 -11.55 15.45 29.53
C GLY A 23 -11.74 15.31 28.01
N SER A 24 -12.17 16.38 27.36
CA SER A 24 -12.42 16.37 25.92
C SER A 24 -11.12 16.25 25.13
N VAL A 25 -11.14 15.45 24.06
CA VAL A 25 -10.00 15.26 23.16
C VAL A 25 -10.40 15.69 21.75
N LEU A 26 -9.56 16.51 21.12
CA LEU A 26 -9.69 16.95 19.75
C LEU A 26 -8.48 16.44 18.95
N THR A 27 -8.74 15.70 17.89
CA THR A 27 -7.72 15.19 16.96
C THR A 27 -7.93 15.81 15.58
N ILE A 28 -6.92 16.50 15.06
CA ILE A 28 -6.96 17.09 13.73
C ILE A 28 -5.92 16.39 12.86
N ARG A 29 -6.39 15.72 11.80
CA ARG A 29 -5.53 15.17 10.74
C ARG A 29 -5.47 16.19 9.61
N LYS A 30 -4.37 16.91 9.54
CA LYS A 30 -4.17 17.96 8.53
C LYS A 30 -4.17 17.36 7.12
N PHE A 31 -4.88 18.02 6.23
CA PHE A 31 -4.83 17.73 4.81
C PHE A 31 -3.49 18.26 4.24
N ALA A 32 -2.76 17.43 3.49
CA ALA A 32 -1.52 17.86 2.86
C ALA A 32 -1.88 18.81 1.70
N ARG A 33 -1.26 20.00 1.65
CA ARG A 33 -1.53 20.97 0.57
C ARG A 33 -0.81 20.58 -0.72
N ASP A 34 0.43 20.13 -0.60
CA ASP A 34 1.27 19.76 -1.73
C ASP A 34 1.46 18.23 -1.73
N PRO A 35 0.93 17.51 -2.73
CA PRO A 35 1.13 16.08 -2.85
C PRO A 35 2.60 15.78 -3.16
N TYR A 36 3.14 14.73 -2.53
CA TYR A 36 4.48 14.25 -2.84
C TYR A 36 4.56 13.72 -4.27
N THR A 37 5.76 13.85 -4.84
CA THR A 37 6.15 13.32 -6.15
C THR A 37 6.93 12.00 -6.01
N MET A 38 7.19 11.32 -7.12
CA MET A 38 8.07 10.15 -7.12
C MET A 38 9.50 10.53 -6.73
N ASP A 39 9.97 11.72 -7.12
CA ASP A 39 11.30 12.20 -6.77
C ASP A 39 11.43 12.45 -5.26
N ASP A 40 10.36 12.90 -4.60
CA ASP A 40 10.33 13.01 -3.15
C ASP A 40 10.44 11.63 -2.49
N LEU A 41 9.69 10.61 -2.98
CA LEU A 41 9.77 9.26 -2.46
C LEU A 41 11.17 8.64 -2.64
N VAL A 42 11.83 8.95 -3.75
CA VAL A 42 13.24 8.56 -3.99
C VAL A 42 14.15 9.31 -3.03
N GLY A 43 13.97 10.61 -2.85
CA GLY A 43 14.75 11.42 -1.91
C GLY A 43 14.61 10.98 -0.45
N PHE A 44 13.44 10.49 -0.04
CA PHE A 44 13.21 9.92 1.29
C PHE A 44 13.76 8.49 1.45
N GLY A 45 14.20 7.86 0.37
CA GLY A 45 14.62 6.45 0.36
C GLY A 45 13.45 5.46 0.47
N THR A 46 12.22 5.91 0.21
CA THR A 46 11.02 5.05 0.19
C THR A 46 11.09 4.04 -0.96
N VAL A 47 11.55 4.50 -2.13
CA VAL A 47 11.79 3.68 -3.32
C VAL A 47 13.13 4.03 -3.96
N THR A 48 13.70 3.13 -4.76
CA THR A 48 14.86 3.45 -5.58
C THR A 48 14.44 4.03 -6.93
N PRO A 49 15.29 4.82 -7.63
CA PRO A 49 14.97 5.36 -8.95
C PRO A 49 14.52 4.30 -9.96
N LYS A 50 15.16 3.12 -9.94
CA LYS A 50 14.80 1.98 -10.81
C LYS A 50 13.41 1.45 -10.51
N ALA A 51 13.09 1.27 -9.23
CA ALA A 51 11.77 0.81 -8.79
C ALA A 51 10.69 1.86 -9.09
N GLY A 52 10.98 3.15 -8.93
CA GLY A 52 10.08 4.25 -9.30
C GLY A 52 9.75 4.26 -10.79
N GLN A 53 10.77 4.10 -11.66
CA GLN A 53 10.57 3.98 -13.10
C GLN A 53 9.74 2.75 -13.48
N PHE A 54 9.99 1.63 -12.84
CA PHE A 54 9.21 0.40 -13.02
C PHE A 54 7.73 0.62 -12.63
N LEU A 55 7.46 1.21 -11.47
CA LEU A 55 6.11 1.51 -10.99
C LEU A 55 5.38 2.48 -11.94
N ALA A 56 6.05 3.54 -12.40
CA ALA A 56 5.50 4.47 -13.37
C ALA A 56 5.11 3.76 -14.69
N ALA A 57 5.96 2.84 -15.16
CA ALA A 57 5.67 2.02 -16.33
C ALA A 57 4.46 1.09 -16.10
N CYS A 58 4.36 0.45 -14.94
CA CYS A 58 3.21 -0.40 -14.58
C CYS A 58 1.89 0.39 -14.61
N VAL A 59 1.88 1.61 -14.05
CA VAL A 59 0.67 2.45 -14.04
C VAL A 59 0.29 2.90 -15.44
N ARG A 60 1.26 3.38 -16.25
CA ARG A 60 1.02 3.76 -17.66
C ARG A 60 0.52 2.59 -18.50
N GLY A 61 1.05 1.40 -18.24
CA GLY A 61 0.65 0.16 -18.91
C GLY A 61 -0.62 -0.49 -18.38
N LYS A 62 -1.43 0.24 -17.62
CA LYS A 62 -2.73 -0.21 -17.09
C LYS A 62 -2.66 -1.52 -16.28
N LEU A 63 -1.62 -1.70 -15.48
CA LEU A 63 -1.59 -2.80 -14.52
C LEU A 63 -2.43 -2.46 -13.28
N ASN A 64 -3.19 -3.42 -12.80
CA ASN A 64 -3.91 -3.31 -11.54
C ASN A 64 -2.94 -3.49 -10.36
N VAL A 65 -2.87 -2.48 -9.49
CA VAL A 65 -1.89 -2.44 -8.40
C VAL A 65 -2.60 -2.43 -7.04
N LEU A 66 -2.19 -3.36 -6.18
CA LEU A 66 -2.57 -3.40 -4.77
C LEU A 66 -1.43 -2.84 -3.93
N ILE A 67 -1.69 -1.78 -3.16
CA ILE A 67 -0.72 -1.22 -2.22
C ILE A 67 -1.04 -1.73 -0.82
N SER A 68 -0.11 -2.43 -0.20
CA SER A 68 -0.30 -3.05 1.10
C SER A 68 0.70 -2.56 2.13
N GLY A 69 0.34 -2.66 3.41
CA GLY A 69 1.20 -2.28 4.53
C GLY A 69 0.40 -1.94 5.79
N GLY A 70 1.07 -1.80 6.90
CA GLY A 70 0.49 -1.44 8.20
C GLY A 70 -0.06 0.00 8.26
N THR A 71 -0.56 0.38 9.44
CA THR A 71 -1.00 1.76 9.68
C THR A 71 0.19 2.72 9.65
N GLY A 72 0.04 3.85 8.95
CA GLY A 72 1.07 4.89 8.89
C GLY A 72 2.30 4.53 8.05
N THR A 73 2.26 3.48 7.23
CA THR A 73 3.36 3.11 6.30
C THR A 73 3.40 3.98 5.04
N GLY A 74 2.38 4.80 4.79
CA GLY A 74 2.33 5.70 3.63
C GLY A 74 1.59 5.13 2.43
N LYS A 75 0.66 4.18 2.61
CA LYS A 75 -0.13 3.59 1.51
C LYS A 75 -0.85 4.63 0.66
N THR A 76 -1.65 5.51 1.30
CA THR A 76 -2.39 6.58 0.60
C THR A 76 -1.45 7.55 -0.11
N THR A 77 -0.31 7.89 0.51
CA THR A 77 0.72 8.73 -0.12
C THR A 77 1.26 8.08 -1.39
N ASN A 78 1.62 6.78 -1.33
CA ASN A 78 2.13 6.06 -2.50
C ASN A 78 1.04 5.86 -3.56
N LEU A 79 -0.22 5.59 -3.17
CA LEU A 79 -1.35 5.54 -4.09
C LEU A 79 -1.50 6.87 -4.84
N ASN A 80 -1.43 7.99 -4.13
CA ASN A 80 -1.51 9.33 -4.73
C ASN A 80 -0.35 9.59 -5.71
N VAL A 81 0.90 9.27 -5.30
CA VAL A 81 2.07 9.40 -6.18
C VAL A 81 1.97 8.50 -7.41
N LEU A 82 1.55 7.25 -7.27
CA LEU A 82 1.37 6.36 -8.41
C LEU A 82 0.27 6.85 -9.36
N SER A 83 -0.81 7.38 -8.80
CA SER A 83 -1.92 7.92 -9.59
C SER A 83 -1.49 9.09 -10.49
N SER A 84 -0.42 9.83 -10.14
CA SER A 84 0.10 10.91 -10.99
C SER A 84 0.68 10.44 -12.34
N PHE A 85 0.96 9.14 -12.48
CA PHE A 85 1.44 8.55 -13.74
C PHE A 85 0.31 8.11 -14.68
N ILE A 86 -0.95 8.24 -14.27
CA ILE A 86 -2.09 7.98 -15.15
C ILE A 86 -2.13 9.09 -16.21
N PRO A 87 -2.26 8.73 -17.52
CA PRO A 87 -2.35 9.71 -18.59
C PRO A 87 -3.53 10.68 -18.44
N ASP A 88 -3.33 11.94 -18.85
CA ASP A 88 -4.33 13.02 -18.74
C ASP A 88 -5.62 12.77 -19.51
N GLY A 89 -5.59 11.94 -20.55
CA GLY A 89 -6.75 11.61 -21.38
C GLY A 89 -7.71 10.59 -20.74
N GLU A 90 -7.38 10.03 -19.58
CA GLU A 90 -8.19 9.00 -18.92
C GLU A 90 -9.17 9.60 -17.92
N ARG A 91 -10.40 9.03 -17.89
CA ARG A 91 -11.43 9.36 -16.90
C ARG A 91 -11.22 8.54 -15.64
N ILE A 92 -10.90 9.21 -14.54
CA ILE A 92 -10.57 8.58 -13.26
C ILE A 92 -11.72 8.79 -12.27
N ILE A 93 -12.13 7.73 -11.58
CA ILE A 93 -13.04 7.84 -10.44
C ILE A 93 -12.29 7.42 -9.19
N THR A 94 -12.22 8.31 -8.18
CA THR A 94 -11.72 7.98 -6.85
C THR A 94 -12.87 7.68 -5.92
N ILE A 95 -12.72 6.68 -5.05
CA ILE A 95 -13.73 6.27 -4.08
C ILE A 95 -13.05 6.09 -2.73
N GLU A 96 -13.46 6.85 -1.72
CA GLU A 96 -12.82 6.90 -0.42
C GLU A 96 -13.84 7.00 0.71
N ASP A 97 -13.48 6.55 1.92
CA ASP A 97 -14.26 6.82 3.14
C ASP A 97 -14.26 8.31 3.46
N ALA A 98 -13.11 8.93 3.27
CA ALA A 98 -12.94 10.37 3.33
C ALA A 98 -11.89 10.76 2.30
N ALA A 99 -12.19 11.71 1.44
CA ALA A 99 -11.35 12.11 0.33
C ALA A 99 -10.01 12.66 0.83
N GLU A 100 -8.94 11.91 0.57
CA GLU A 100 -7.54 12.24 0.87
C GLU A 100 -6.68 12.29 -0.40
N LEU A 101 -7.14 11.67 -1.50
CA LEU A 101 -6.43 11.64 -2.77
C LEU A 101 -6.52 12.99 -3.50
N GLN A 102 -5.40 13.40 -4.10
CA GLN A 102 -5.24 14.68 -4.80
C GLN A 102 -4.68 14.45 -6.20
N LEU A 103 -5.48 13.83 -7.05
CA LEU A 103 -5.11 13.59 -8.43
C LEU A 103 -5.16 14.90 -9.22
N GLN A 104 -4.17 15.12 -10.08
CA GLN A 104 -3.99 16.37 -10.85
C GLN A 104 -4.50 16.28 -12.30
N GLN A 105 -4.97 15.11 -12.73
CA GLN A 105 -5.49 14.92 -14.08
C GLN A 105 -6.75 15.76 -14.31
N PRO A 106 -7.00 16.20 -15.56
CA PRO A 106 -8.14 17.08 -15.89
C PRO A 106 -9.51 16.46 -15.63
N HIS A 107 -9.61 15.12 -15.70
CA HIS A 107 -10.89 14.43 -15.61
C HIS A 107 -10.93 13.44 -14.44
N VAL A 108 -10.98 13.97 -13.23
CA VAL A 108 -11.13 13.20 -11.98
C VAL A 108 -12.49 13.47 -11.35
N ILE A 109 -13.16 12.40 -10.95
CA ILE A 109 -14.42 12.43 -10.20
C ILE A 109 -14.17 11.79 -8.85
N ASN A 110 -14.32 12.60 -7.80
CA ASN A 110 -14.09 12.14 -6.43
C ASN A 110 -15.43 11.75 -5.81
N LEU A 111 -15.54 10.52 -5.33
CA LEU A 111 -16.69 9.99 -4.62
C LEU A 111 -16.28 9.68 -3.17
N GLU A 112 -17.11 10.12 -2.24
CA GLU A 112 -16.90 9.91 -0.81
C GLU A 112 -18.08 9.16 -0.20
N ALA A 113 -17.77 8.14 0.61
CA ALA A 113 -18.75 7.39 1.37
C ALA A 113 -19.41 8.31 2.41
N ARG A 114 -20.63 8.01 2.76
CA ARG A 114 -21.38 8.75 3.76
C ARG A 114 -21.83 7.82 4.87
N PRO A 115 -21.41 8.04 6.12
CA PRO A 115 -21.92 7.27 7.24
C PRO A 115 -23.41 7.55 7.46
N PRO A 116 -24.14 6.66 8.16
CA PRO A 116 -25.53 6.91 8.50
C PRO A 116 -25.63 8.15 9.40
N ASN A 117 -26.77 8.85 9.27
CA ASN A 117 -27.10 9.99 10.14
C ASN A 117 -27.44 9.52 11.57
N ALA A 118 -27.80 10.44 12.46
CA ALA A 118 -28.15 10.14 13.85
C ALA A 118 -29.34 9.18 14.00
N GLU A 119 -30.19 9.09 12.96
CA GLU A 119 -31.37 8.22 12.89
C GLU A 119 -31.04 6.85 12.24
N GLY A 120 -29.79 6.62 11.88
CA GLY A 120 -29.33 5.39 11.21
C GLY A 120 -29.67 5.30 9.72
N ALA A 121 -30.10 6.42 9.10
CA ALA A 121 -30.51 6.48 7.71
C ALA A 121 -29.46 7.19 6.81
N GLY A 122 -29.59 7.01 5.48
CA GLY A 122 -28.83 7.76 4.50
C GLY A 122 -27.37 7.31 4.34
N GLU A 123 -27.00 6.11 4.83
CA GLU A 123 -25.67 5.51 4.59
C GLU A 123 -25.44 5.30 3.09
N VAL A 124 -24.22 5.64 2.61
CA VAL A 124 -23.70 5.30 1.28
C VAL A 124 -22.33 4.70 1.47
N ARG A 125 -22.18 3.42 1.20
CA ARG A 125 -20.93 2.67 1.42
C ARG A 125 -20.01 2.75 0.22
N ILE A 126 -18.73 2.50 0.42
CA ILE A 126 -17.75 2.35 -0.67
C ILE A 126 -18.26 1.36 -1.72
N ARG A 127 -18.85 0.22 -1.30
CA ARG A 127 -19.43 -0.78 -2.19
C ARG A 127 -20.47 -0.20 -3.14
N ASP A 128 -21.37 0.65 -2.65
CA ASP A 128 -22.43 1.27 -3.44
C ASP A 128 -21.83 2.22 -4.49
N LEU A 129 -20.80 2.95 -4.10
CA LEU A 129 -20.06 3.86 -4.98
C LEU A 129 -19.26 3.10 -6.04
N VAL A 130 -18.60 1.98 -5.71
CA VAL A 130 -17.92 1.13 -6.69
C VAL A 130 -18.90 0.62 -7.73
N ARG A 131 -20.06 0.09 -7.34
CA ARG A 131 -21.11 -0.36 -8.26
C ARG A 131 -21.65 0.75 -9.14
N ASN A 132 -21.83 1.94 -8.57
CA ASN A 132 -22.32 3.09 -9.32
C ASN A 132 -21.25 3.57 -10.32
N SER A 133 -19.96 3.57 -9.94
CA SER A 133 -18.86 4.03 -10.79
C SER A 133 -18.77 3.26 -12.11
N LEU A 134 -19.11 1.96 -12.13
CA LEU A 134 -19.14 1.14 -13.33
C LEU A 134 -20.13 1.65 -14.40
N ARG A 135 -21.14 2.42 -14.00
CA ARG A 135 -22.12 3.05 -14.90
C ARG A 135 -21.69 4.45 -15.36
N MET A 136 -20.59 4.97 -14.80
CA MET A 136 -20.08 6.31 -15.09
C MET A 136 -19.04 6.32 -16.20
N ARG A 137 -18.76 5.15 -16.83
CA ARG A 137 -17.76 4.95 -17.89
C ARG A 137 -16.35 5.41 -17.49
N PRO A 138 -15.80 4.94 -16.38
CA PRO A 138 -14.42 5.25 -16.01
C PRO A 138 -13.42 4.47 -16.88
N ASP A 139 -12.26 5.06 -17.11
CA ASP A 139 -11.10 4.33 -17.59
C ASP A 139 -10.37 3.64 -16.44
N ARG A 140 -10.36 4.29 -15.25
CA ARG A 140 -9.77 3.74 -14.02
C ARG A 140 -10.62 4.04 -12.80
N ILE A 141 -10.60 3.10 -11.87
CA ILE A 141 -11.23 3.23 -10.54
C ILE A 141 -10.12 3.14 -9.48
N ILE A 142 -10.01 4.17 -8.66
CA ILE A 142 -9.04 4.23 -7.57
C ILE A 142 -9.82 4.15 -6.25
N VAL A 143 -9.69 3.04 -5.53
CA VAL A 143 -10.30 2.88 -4.22
C VAL A 143 -9.27 3.20 -3.16
N GLY A 144 -9.51 4.21 -2.33
CA GLY A 144 -8.55 4.66 -1.32
C GLY A 144 -8.11 3.55 -0.39
N GLU A 145 -9.05 2.76 0.12
CA GLU A 145 -8.77 1.56 0.91
C GLU A 145 -9.93 0.55 0.81
N VAL A 146 -9.59 -0.72 0.70
CA VAL A 146 -10.54 -1.84 0.78
C VAL A 146 -10.48 -2.45 2.18
N ARG A 147 -11.65 -2.55 2.84
CA ARG A 147 -11.78 -3.04 4.22
C ARG A 147 -12.85 -4.12 4.39
N GLY A 148 -13.71 -4.30 3.40
CA GLY A 148 -14.88 -5.17 3.51
C GLY A 148 -15.42 -5.70 2.18
N ALA A 149 -16.73 -5.75 2.08
CA ALA A 149 -17.45 -6.40 0.98
C ALA A 149 -17.23 -5.78 -0.40
N GLU A 150 -16.75 -4.54 -0.48
CA GLU A 150 -16.35 -3.84 -1.71
C GLU A 150 -15.20 -4.53 -2.43
N ALA A 151 -14.43 -5.39 -1.73
CA ALA A 151 -13.33 -6.14 -2.31
C ALA A 151 -13.76 -6.93 -3.54
N LEU A 152 -14.89 -7.61 -3.48
CA LEU A 152 -15.42 -8.40 -4.60
C LEU A 152 -15.80 -7.52 -5.79
N ASP A 153 -16.54 -6.43 -5.54
CA ASP A 153 -17.01 -5.53 -6.60
C ASP A 153 -15.81 -4.83 -7.29
N MET A 154 -14.76 -4.49 -6.51
CA MET A 154 -13.50 -3.97 -7.05
C MET A 154 -12.75 -4.99 -7.91
N LEU A 155 -12.61 -6.24 -7.45
CA LEU A 155 -11.96 -7.30 -8.24
C LEU A 155 -12.73 -7.56 -9.55
N GLN A 156 -14.06 -7.53 -9.51
CA GLN A 156 -14.90 -7.63 -10.71
C GLN A 156 -14.66 -6.46 -11.66
N ALA A 157 -14.58 -5.23 -11.14
CA ALA A 157 -14.26 -4.06 -11.95
C ALA A 157 -12.91 -4.22 -12.67
N MET A 158 -11.87 -4.64 -11.93
CA MET A 158 -10.53 -4.89 -12.48
C MET A 158 -10.50 -5.98 -13.55
N ASN A 159 -11.43 -6.96 -13.48
CA ASN A 159 -11.55 -8.06 -14.45
C ASN A 159 -12.43 -7.73 -15.68
N THR A 160 -13.15 -6.61 -15.68
CA THR A 160 -14.19 -6.32 -16.66
C THR A 160 -13.99 -4.99 -17.40
N GLY A 161 -12.74 -4.70 -17.81
CA GLY A 161 -12.46 -3.55 -18.69
C GLY A 161 -12.12 -2.24 -17.97
N HIS A 162 -11.76 -2.31 -16.68
CA HIS A 162 -11.28 -1.15 -15.90
C HIS A 162 -9.83 -1.41 -15.42
N GLU A 163 -8.99 -1.89 -16.35
CA GLU A 163 -7.58 -2.16 -16.09
C GLU A 163 -6.85 -0.87 -15.68
N GLY A 164 -5.81 -1.05 -14.87
CA GLY A 164 -5.05 0.06 -14.27
C GLY A 164 -5.71 0.66 -13.04
N SER A 165 -6.75 0.00 -12.51
CA SER A 165 -7.33 0.35 -11.22
C SER A 165 -6.35 0.06 -10.08
N MET A 166 -6.43 0.86 -9.02
CA MET A 166 -5.53 0.75 -7.88
C MET A 166 -6.29 0.86 -6.57
N THR A 167 -5.76 0.20 -5.55
CA THR A 167 -6.32 0.30 -4.20
C THR A 167 -5.29 0.05 -3.13
N THR A 168 -5.64 0.34 -1.87
CA THR A 168 -4.82 -0.03 -0.72
C THR A 168 -5.53 -1.05 0.17
N VAL A 169 -4.73 -1.81 0.91
CA VAL A 169 -5.19 -2.75 1.93
C VAL A 169 -4.24 -2.76 3.12
N HIS A 170 -4.76 -2.90 4.32
CA HIS A 170 -3.92 -3.18 5.50
C HIS A 170 -3.46 -4.63 5.47
N ALA A 171 -2.14 -4.86 5.51
CA ALA A 171 -1.55 -6.19 5.60
C ALA A 171 -0.11 -6.13 6.10
N ASN A 172 0.42 -7.26 6.59
CA ASN A 172 1.78 -7.36 7.12
C ASN A 172 2.77 -7.96 6.11
N SER A 173 2.28 -8.44 4.97
CA SER A 173 3.08 -8.98 3.88
C SER A 173 2.27 -9.01 2.58
N PRO A 174 2.89 -9.19 1.40
CA PRO A 174 2.17 -9.39 0.15
C PRO A 174 1.22 -10.60 0.20
N ARG A 175 1.64 -11.70 0.82
CA ARG A 175 0.79 -12.89 0.97
C ARG A 175 -0.37 -12.66 1.93
N ASP A 176 -0.15 -11.97 3.04
CA ASP A 176 -1.20 -11.58 3.98
C ASP A 176 -2.24 -10.66 3.32
N ALA A 177 -1.82 -9.78 2.41
CA ALA A 177 -2.73 -8.92 1.64
C ALA A 177 -3.75 -9.75 0.83
N LEU A 178 -3.30 -10.84 0.20
CA LEU A 178 -4.18 -11.74 -0.53
C LEU A 178 -5.14 -12.49 0.39
N SER A 179 -4.64 -13.03 1.51
CA SER A 179 -5.48 -13.72 2.50
C SER A 179 -6.56 -12.78 3.08
N ARG A 180 -6.22 -11.50 3.27
CA ARG A 180 -7.22 -10.50 3.71
C ARG A 180 -8.27 -10.23 2.63
N LEU A 181 -7.86 -10.12 1.36
CA LEU A 181 -8.83 -9.99 0.27
C LEU A 181 -9.76 -11.21 0.20
N GLU A 182 -9.22 -12.45 0.32
CA GLU A 182 -10.04 -13.65 0.40
C GLU A 182 -11.09 -13.55 1.52
N THR A 183 -10.67 -13.14 2.72
CA THR A 183 -11.55 -12.95 3.87
C THR A 183 -12.64 -11.92 3.61
N MET A 184 -12.27 -10.76 3.03
CA MET A 184 -13.21 -9.68 2.71
C MET A 184 -14.24 -10.12 1.67
N VAL A 185 -13.83 -10.92 0.67
CA VAL A 185 -14.73 -11.48 -0.34
C VAL A 185 -15.69 -12.47 0.31
N LEU A 186 -15.22 -13.35 1.20
CA LEU A 186 -16.09 -14.29 1.96
C LEU A 186 -17.12 -13.52 2.83
N MET A 187 -16.72 -12.41 3.43
CA MET A 187 -17.60 -11.54 4.21
C MET A 187 -18.63 -10.77 3.37
N SER A 188 -18.50 -10.76 2.04
CA SER A 188 -19.43 -10.05 1.15
C SER A 188 -20.85 -10.64 1.09
N GLY A 189 -21.05 -11.82 1.68
CA GLY A 189 -22.33 -12.52 1.75
C GLY A 189 -22.64 -13.41 0.54
N TYR A 190 -21.69 -13.58 -0.39
CA TYR A 190 -21.81 -14.55 -1.48
C TYR A 190 -21.19 -15.88 -1.09
N ASP A 191 -21.89 -16.96 -1.40
CA ASP A 191 -21.37 -18.32 -1.23
C ASP A 191 -20.47 -18.70 -2.41
N LEU A 192 -19.20 -18.26 -2.33
CA LEU A 192 -18.19 -18.51 -3.34
C LEU A 192 -17.15 -19.50 -2.81
N PRO A 193 -16.82 -20.57 -3.57
CA PRO A 193 -15.68 -21.42 -3.23
C PRO A 193 -14.38 -20.62 -3.13
N VAL A 194 -13.55 -20.92 -2.13
CA VAL A 194 -12.26 -20.23 -1.91
C VAL A 194 -11.38 -20.25 -3.17
N ARG A 195 -11.41 -21.35 -3.93
CA ARG A 195 -10.69 -21.46 -5.20
C ARG A 195 -11.17 -20.43 -6.21
N ALA A 196 -12.48 -20.24 -6.37
CA ALA A 196 -13.03 -19.23 -7.28
C ALA A 196 -12.64 -17.81 -6.85
N ILE A 197 -12.57 -17.54 -5.55
CA ILE A 197 -12.09 -16.26 -5.02
C ILE A 197 -10.62 -16.03 -5.40
N ARG A 198 -9.76 -17.04 -5.24
CA ARG A 198 -8.34 -16.98 -5.63
C ARG A 198 -8.15 -16.78 -7.13
N GLU A 199 -8.95 -17.46 -7.95
CA GLU A 199 -8.99 -17.24 -9.40
C GLU A 199 -9.37 -15.80 -9.75
N GLN A 200 -10.38 -15.24 -9.07
CA GLN A 200 -10.76 -13.83 -9.24
C GLN A 200 -9.62 -12.86 -8.86
N ILE A 201 -8.95 -13.10 -7.74
CA ILE A 201 -7.84 -12.28 -7.26
C ILE A 201 -6.67 -12.31 -8.25
N THR A 202 -6.28 -13.50 -8.70
CA THR A 202 -5.13 -13.66 -9.62
C THR A 202 -5.39 -13.16 -11.03
N SER A 203 -6.64 -13.17 -11.47
CA SER A 203 -7.05 -12.56 -12.73
C SER A 203 -7.08 -11.04 -12.65
N ALA A 204 -7.53 -10.48 -11.51
CA ALA A 204 -7.72 -9.05 -11.31
C ALA A 204 -6.41 -8.31 -11.03
N LEU A 205 -5.54 -8.85 -10.18
CA LEU A 205 -4.35 -8.15 -9.69
C LEU A 205 -3.09 -8.58 -10.45
N ASN A 206 -2.27 -7.59 -10.79
CA ASN A 206 -0.99 -7.83 -11.46
C ASN A 206 0.21 -7.64 -10.53
N LEU A 207 0.16 -6.62 -9.66
CA LEU A 207 1.28 -6.21 -8.83
C LEU A 207 0.84 -5.85 -7.41
N ILE A 208 1.59 -6.30 -6.42
CA ILE A 208 1.49 -5.85 -5.03
C ILE A 208 2.71 -5.01 -4.70
N MET A 209 2.49 -3.79 -4.21
CA MET A 209 3.49 -2.92 -3.62
C MET A 209 3.33 -2.96 -2.11
N HIS A 210 4.30 -3.56 -1.41
CA HIS A 210 4.25 -3.67 0.05
C HIS A 210 5.15 -2.64 0.72
N LEU A 211 4.59 -1.97 1.74
CA LEU A 211 5.25 -0.91 2.51
C LEU A 211 5.37 -1.29 3.98
N ASP A 212 6.54 -1.01 4.53
CA ASP A 212 6.80 -1.12 5.96
C ASP A 212 7.28 0.20 6.56
N ARG A 213 7.06 0.35 7.86
CA ARG A 213 7.66 1.40 8.65
C ARG A 213 8.82 0.82 9.45
N MET A 214 10.02 1.28 9.14
CA MET A 214 11.24 0.84 9.80
C MET A 214 11.29 1.34 11.26
N PRO A 215 12.09 0.69 12.14
CA PRO A 215 12.23 1.11 13.54
C PRO A 215 12.73 2.54 13.71
N ASP A 216 13.49 3.05 12.76
CA ASP A 216 13.97 4.45 12.72
C ASP A 216 12.89 5.44 12.25
N GLY A 217 11.69 4.95 11.92
CA GLY A 217 10.54 5.74 11.47
C GLY A 217 10.46 5.95 9.95
N ARG A 218 11.46 5.56 9.18
CA ARG A 218 11.40 5.62 7.70
C ARG A 218 10.29 4.70 7.18
N ARG A 219 9.65 5.14 6.09
CA ARG A 219 8.65 4.37 5.36
C ARG A 219 9.28 3.91 4.07
N VAL A 220 9.34 2.60 3.86
CA VAL A 220 10.03 2.01 2.71
C VAL A 220 9.14 0.99 2.01
N VAL A 221 9.31 0.88 0.71
CA VAL A 221 8.77 -0.23 -0.05
C VAL A 221 9.68 -1.43 0.18
N THR A 222 9.14 -2.50 0.73
CA THR A 222 9.91 -3.70 1.05
C THR A 222 9.79 -4.79 -0.01
N ALA A 223 8.72 -4.75 -0.81
CA ALA A 223 8.55 -5.69 -1.93
C ALA A 223 7.69 -5.09 -3.05
N LEU A 224 8.07 -5.38 -4.30
CA LEU A 224 7.22 -5.28 -5.47
C LEU A 224 7.05 -6.70 -6.01
N THR A 225 5.85 -7.23 -5.83
CA THR A 225 5.55 -8.66 -6.03
C THR A 225 4.51 -8.84 -7.13
N GLU A 226 4.86 -9.58 -8.18
CA GLU A 226 3.97 -9.98 -9.26
C GLU A 226 3.08 -11.16 -8.83
N LEU A 227 1.82 -11.17 -9.25
CA LEU A 227 0.96 -12.33 -9.21
C LEU A 227 1.12 -13.09 -10.54
N GLN A 228 1.53 -14.37 -10.47
CA GLN A 228 1.84 -15.18 -11.66
C GLN A 228 0.76 -16.20 -12.04
N GLY A 229 -0.37 -16.20 -11.34
CA GLY A 229 -1.43 -17.18 -11.50
C GLY A 229 -1.53 -18.13 -10.31
N MET A 230 -2.06 -19.35 -10.55
CA MET A 230 -2.25 -20.35 -9.52
C MET A 230 -1.56 -21.67 -9.88
N GLU A 231 -1.10 -22.38 -8.86
CA GLU A 231 -0.69 -23.78 -8.92
C GLU A 231 -1.55 -24.57 -7.92
N GLY A 232 -2.42 -25.41 -8.43
CA GLY A 232 -3.48 -26.02 -7.61
C GLY A 232 -4.35 -24.95 -6.95
N ASP A 233 -4.37 -24.93 -5.63
CA ASP A 233 -5.10 -23.93 -4.83
C ASP A 233 -4.21 -22.78 -4.32
N THR A 234 -2.93 -22.71 -4.73
CA THR A 234 -1.99 -21.72 -4.22
C THR A 234 -1.75 -20.61 -5.25
N ILE A 235 -1.88 -19.35 -4.81
CA ILE A 235 -1.50 -18.19 -5.62
C ILE A 235 0.02 -18.09 -5.67
N LEU A 236 0.57 -18.05 -6.87
CA LEU A 236 2.01 -17.88 -7.12
C LEU A 236 2.38 -16.40 -7.09
N LEU A 237 3.38 -16.09 -6.28
CA LEU A 237 3.93 -14.76 -6.09
C LEU A 237 5.42 -14.73 -6.45
N GLN A 238 5.84 -13.69 -7.16
CA GLN A 238 7.23 -13.48 -7.53
C GLN A 238 7.68 -12.07 -7.16
N ASP A 239 8.65 -11.96 -6.24
CA ASP A 239 9.25 -10.66 -5.92
C ASP A 239 10.13 -10.20 -7.10
N ILE A 240 9.77 -9.07 -7.71
CA ILE A 240 10.56 -8.42 -8.78
C ILE A 240 11.60 -7.48 -8.17
N PHE A 241 11.20 -6.74 -7.13
CA PHE A 241 12.09 -5.97 -6.28
C PHE A 241 11.86 -6.38 -4.83
N LYS A 242 12.95 -6.42 -4.05
CA LYS A 242 12.92 -6.77 -2.64
C LYS A 242 13.89 -5.90 -1.85
N TYR A 243 13.46 -5.46 -0.68
CA TYR A 243 14.31 -4.73 0.23
C TYR A 243 15.38 -5.67 0.79
N ARG A 244 16.65 -5.27 0.67
CA ARG A 244 17.78 -5.96 1.25
C ARG A 244 18.43 -5.07 2.28
N THR A 245 18.50 -5.56 3.51
CA THR A 245 19.27 -4.92 4.57
C THR A 245 20.76 -5.04 4.25
N MET A 246 21.46 -3.92 4.30
CA MET A 246 22.92 -3.93 4.15
C MET A 246 23.57 -4.13 5.52
N PRO A 247 24.63 -4.96 5.63
CA PRO A 247 25.41 -5.04 6.85
C PRO A 247 26.13 -3.69 7.07
N GLY A 248 25.79 -2.99 8.10
CA GLY A 248 26.35 -1.69 8.46
C GLY A 248 26.36 -1.50 9.97
N ASP A 249 26.97 -0.43 10.47
CA ASP A 249 27.26 -0.11 11.89
C ASP A 249 26.02 0.08 12.79
N GLY A 250 25.18 -0.97 12.88
CA GLY A 250 24.01 -0.98 13.76
C GLY A 250 22.79 -0.19 13.22
N ARG A 251 22.89 0.42 12.04
CA ARG A 251 21.75 0.98 11.33
C ARG A 251 21.14 -0.09 10.43
N LEU A 252 19.80 -0.15 10.44
CA LEU A 252 19.03 -0.99 9.49
C LEU A 252 19.02 -0.35 8.10
N ASP A 253 20.21 -0.02 7.59
CA ASP A 253 20.34 0.53 6.24
C ASP A 253 20.09 -0.59 5.23
N GLY A 254 19.31 -0.26 4.22
CA GLY A 254 18.98 -1.21 3.18
C GLY A 254 18.42 -0.48 1.97
N GLU A 255 18.26 -1.21 0.90
CA GLU A 255 17.79 -0.67 -0.36
C GLU A 255 16.82 -1.65 -1.04
N LEU A 256 15.82 -1.10 -1.74
CA LEU A 256 14.93 -1.86 -2.59
C LEU A 256 15.65 -2.20 -3.90
N VAL A 257 16.06 -3.46 -4.05
CA VAL A 257 16.85 -3.91 -5.20
C VAL A 257 16.09 -4.89 -6.08
N ALA A 258 16.41 -4.89 -7.37
CA ALA A 258 15.90 -5.90 -8.30
C ALA A 258 16.41 -7.30 -7.92
N THR A 259 15.55 -8.31 -8.04
CA THR A 259 15.86 -9.71 -7.71
C THR A 259 16.56 -10.45 -8.84
N GLY A 260 16.52 -9.92 -10.06
CA GLY A 260 17.00 -10.58 -11.29
C GLY A 260 15.86 -11.25 -12.08
N LEU A 261 14.69 -11.35 -11.50
CA LEU A 261 13.53 -11.94 -12.15
C LEU A 261 12.80 -10.89 -13.01
N ARG A 262 12.32 -11.31 -14.17
CA ARG A 262 11.58 -10.48 -15.10
C ARG A 262 10.09 -10.79 -14.96
N PRO A 263 9.23 -9.76 -14.82
CA PRO A 263 7.78 -9.98 -14.78
C PRO A 263 7.25 -10.60 -16.07
N LYS A 264 6.24 -11.45 -15.94
CA LYS A 264 5.53 -12.03 -17.11
C LYS A 264 4.72 -11.00 -17.88
N PHE A 265 4.24 -9.96 -17.22
CA PHE A 265 3.43 -8.91 -17.85
C PHE A 265 4.22 -7.92 -18.73
N LEU A 266 5.54 -8.10 -18.89
CA LEU A 266 6.36 -7.21 -19.74
C LEU A 266 5.88 -7.20 -21.20
N ASP A 267 5.45 -8.33 -21.73
CA ASP A 267 4.96 -8.43 -23.11
C ASP A 267 3.68 -7.59 -23.27
N ARG A 268 2.78 -7.65 -22.28
CA ARG A 268 1.58 -6.80 -22.24
C ARG A 268 1.92 -5.30 -22.17
N LEU A 269 2.96 -4.92 -21.43
CA LEU A 269 3.41 -3.52 -21.38
C LEU A 269 3.95 -3.06 -22.73
N ALA A 270 4.70 -3.91 -23.43
CA ALA A 270 5.22 -3.61 -24.76
C ALA A 270 4.11 -3.43 -25.81
N GLU A 271 3.02 -4.21 -25.74
CA GLU A 271 1.86 -4.08 -26.60
C GLU A 271 1.19 -2.70 -26.51
N VAL A 272 1.25 -2.06 -25.35
CA VAL A 272 0.73 -0.68 -25.15
C VAL A 272 1.82 0.39 -25.27
N GLY A 273 2.99 0.04 -25.83
CA GLY A 273 4.09 0.97 -26.10
C GLY A 273 4.92 1.34 -24.87
N VAL A 274 4.82 0.57 -23.77
CA VAL A 274 5.60 0.80 -22.54
C VAL A 274 6.73 -0.22 -22.46
N GLU A 275 7.95 0.21 -22.79
CA GLU A 275 9.13 -0.63 -22.72
C GLU A 275 9.93 -0.43 -21.44
N ILE A 276 10.28 -1.52 -20.77
CA ILE A 276 11.17 -1.52 -19.61
C ILE A 276 12.47 -2.25 -20.01
N PRO A 277 13.61 -1.55 -20.02
CA PRO A 277 14.87 -2.17 -20.43
C PRO A 277 15.29 -3.27 -19.46
N ALA A 278 15.83 -4.38 -19.98
CA ALA A 278 16.23 -5.54 -19.19
C ALA A 278 17.23 -5.21 -18.07
N LYS A 279 18.01 -4.12 -18.22
CA LYS A 279 18.92 -3.64 -17.17
C LYS A 279 18.21 -3.18 -15.89
N ALA A 280 16.91 -2.83 -15.96
CA ALA A 280 16.12 -2.43 -14.80
C ALA A 280 16.01 -3.58 -13.77
N PHE A 281 15.99 -4.82 -14.25
CA PHE A 281 15.84 -6.03 -13.41
C PHE A 281 17.19 -6.65 -12.97
N ARG A 282 18.34 -6.07 -13.36
CA ARG A 282 19.62 -6.59 -12.92
C ARG A 282 19.83 -6.27 -11.44
N PRO A 283 20.09 -7.30 -10.61
CA PRO A 283 20.45 -7.08 -9.22
C PRO A 283 21.75 -6.26 -9.14
N PRO A 284 21.96 -5.51 -8.05
CA PRO A 284 23.24 -4.87 -7.82
C PRO A 284 24.35 -5.93 -7.80
N ALA A 285 25.56 -5.55 -8.24
CA ALA A 285 26.72 -6.41 -8.13
C ALA A 285 26.89 -6.84 -6.66
N PRO A 286 27.31 -8.10 -6.39
CA PRO A 286 27.62 -8.49 -5.04
C PRO A 286 28.71 -7.54 -4.51
N THR A 287 28.41 -6.83 -3.43
CA THR A 287 29.43 -6.07 -2.72
C THR A 287 30.43 -7.09 -2.18
N ASN A 288 31.62 -7.19 -2.80
CA ASN A 288 32.73 -7.96 -2.31
C ASN A 288 33.24 -7.35 -1.00
N GLY A 289 32.51 -7.59 0.06
CA GLY A 289 32.77 -7.19 1.44
C GLY A 289 32.58 -8.38 2.37
N ALA A 290 32.99 -9.56 1.95
CA ALA A 290 33.33 -10.63 2.89
C ALA A 290 34.69 -10.29 3.53
N ALA A 291 34.71 -9.29 4.41
CA ALA A 291 35.74 -9.21 5.41
C ALA A 291 35.68 -10.54 6.19
N THR A 292 36.71 -11.33 6.09
CA THR A 292 36.98 -12.53 6.92
C THR A 292 36.60 -12.20 8.37
N PRO A 293 35.78 -13.01 9.05
CA PRO A 293 35.40 -12.71 10.43
C PRO A 293 36.69 -12.64 11.26
N ALA A 294 37.01 -11.41 11.67
CA ALA A 294 38.08 -11.22 12.67
C ALA A 294 37.69 -12.03 13.90
N ARG A 295 38.56 -12.95 14.27
CA ARG A 295 38.43 -13.81 15.48
C ARG A 295 37.90 -12.93 16.62
N LEU A 296 36.76 -13.27 17.16
CA LEU A 296 36.21 -12.73 18.37
C LEU A 296 37.26 -12.81 19.49
N ARG A 297 37.91 -11.70 19.80
CA ARG A 297 38.63 -11.55 21.06
C ARG A 297 37.59 -11.58 22.15
N THR A 298 37.57 -12.63 22.94
CA THR A 298 36.76 -12.76 24.16
C THR A 298 37.06 -11.58 25.08
N ALA A 299 36.17 -10.60 25.08
CA ALA A 299 36.20 -9.55 26.09
C ALA A 299 35.76 -10.17 27.43
N LYS A 300 36.68 -10.10 28.44
CA LYS A 300 36.38 -10.49 29.82
C LYS A 300 35.18 -9.70 30.33
N VAL A 301 34.13 -10.43 30.73
CA VAL A 301 32.98 -9.88 31.44
C VAL A 301 33.44 -9.31 32.77
N PRO A 302 33.19 -8.04 33.10
CA PRO A 302 33.45 -7.52 34.45
C PRO A 302 32.49 -8.16 35.44
N LYS A 303 33.01 -8.65 36.57
CA LYS A 303 32.18 -9.13 37.69
C LYS A 303 31.34 -7.98 38.20
N MET A 304 30.01 -8.15 38.25
CA MET A 304 29.09 -7.26 38.95
C MET A 304 29.40 -7.26 40.43
N SER A 305 29.84 -6.14 40.94
CA SER A 305 29.91 -5.89 42.40
C SER A 305 28.48 -5.68 42.94
N THR A 306 28.20 -6.34 44.04
CA THR A 306 26.98 -6.29 44.85
C THR A 306 26.54 -4.85 45.11
N LEU A 307 25.38 -4.46 44.64
CA LEU A 307 24.68 -3.24 45.06
C LEU A 307 23.99 -3.47 46.40
N ALA A 308 24.39 -2.66 47.39
CA ALA A 308 23.80 -2.59 48.73
C ALA A 308 22.32 -2.19 48.66
N ARG A 309 21.49 -2.82 49.50
CA ARG A 309 20.08 -2.48 49.73
C ARG A 309 19.98 -1.09 50.38
N PRO A 310 19.04 -0.22 50.02
CA PRO A 310 18.73 0.96 50.79
C PRO A 310 17.89 0.57 52.02
N GLU A 311 18.31 1.09 53.18
CA GLU A 311 17.57 1.04 54.45
C GLU A 311 16.23 1.78 54.37
N ARG A 312 15.21 1.16 54.95
CA ARG A 312 13.90 1.81 55.20
C ARG A 312 14.03 2.81 56.35
N ALA A 313 13.81 4.08 56.08
CA ALA A 313 13.55 5.09 57.11
C ALA A 313 12.08 5.00 57.57
N ARG A 314 11.91 5.12 58.86
CA ARG A 314 10.65 5.11 59.62
C ARG A 314 9.80 6.37 59.37
#